data_90a267420aefce2bfa0094905ca29e20
#
_entry.id   90a267420aefce2bfa0094905ca29e20
#
_cell.length_a   1.000
_cell.length_b   1.000
_cell.length_c   1.000
_cell.angle_alpha   90.00
_cell.angle_beta   90.00
_cell.angle_gamma   90.00
#
_symmetry.space_group_name_H-M   'P 1'
#
loop_
_entity.id
_entity.type
_entity.pdbx_description
1 polymer ?
#
loop_
_entity_poly.entity_id
_entity_poly.type
_entity_poly.pdbx_seq_one_letter_code
_entity_poly.pdbx_strand_id
1 'polypeptide(L)'
;YRATSQWFVRMDDPTVDSQPILGFKAPTESLRKAALRGVDATKFIPQWGYNRLHAMIENRPDWCISRQRNWGVPLPFFLEKTTGELHPRTIEIMYEVADRVAKEGIEAWARAKAEEAARYEKVNDILDVWFDSGATHATVMRGSHKKELGYPADLYLEGSDQHRGWFHSSLLIGTMLDNRPPYNALLTHGFLVDENGEKMSKSKGNTVSPQEICDKFGAEICRLWVASTDYTSELRIGPTIIKRVVDSYRRIRNTLRFLLANTSDFDIKTDAVPLDDMLEIDRWAIARIAQIQKSVLKLNDQYQFHQVTSLLTSFASDDLGSFYLDILKDRLYTTQTKGLPRRSAQTALWHITASFLRLMAPILSFTAEEAFAVFSPNASGTVFTELYHELPVIADKDALLAKWDTIRTVRGEVLKKIEELRTEGQIGSSLQAEAAIAAPADTYAVLATLGDELRFVTMTSKAVLTQATDGNLTVTVTKSQAKKCARCWHYVDGIGSDAAHPEICPRCCLNLFGSGETRHFA
;
A
#
# COMPACT_ATOMS: atom_id res chain seq x y z
N TYR A 1 38.78 37.12 0.11
CA TYR A 1 37.59 37.05 -0.79
C TYR A 1 37.99 37.73 -2.10
N ARG A 2 37.66 37.07 -3.23
CA ARG A 2 37.94 37.61 -4.58
C ARG A 2 36.59 37.68 -5.32
N ALA A 3 36.27 38.80 -5.94
CA ALA A 3 35.16 38.94 -6.85
C ALA A 3 35.47 38.15 -8.14
N THR A 4 34.51 37.34 -8.59
CA THR A 4 34.57 36.62 -9.87
C THR A 4 33.28 36.87 -10.63
N SER A 5 33.37 36.94 -11.96
CA SER A 5 32.20 37.00 -12.82
C SER A 5 31.40 35.71 -12.67
N GLN A 6 30.08 35.82 -12.72
CA GLN A 6 29.17 34.69 -12.58
C GLN A 6 28.11 34.68 -13.70
N TRP A 7 27.60 33.49 -14.03
CA TRP A 7 26.54 33.30 -15.01
C TRP A 7 25.22 33.10 -14.31
N PHE A 8 24.18 33.82 -14.78
CA PHE A 8 22.85 33.79 -14.17
C PHE A 8 21.78 33.48 -15.22
N VAL A 9 20.78 32.74 -14.82
CA VAL A 9 19.48 32.65 -15.51
C VAL A 9 18.60 33.75 -14.96
N ARG A 10 18.11 34.63 -15.82
CA ARG A 10 17.19 35.71 -15.44
C ARG A 10 15.82 35.18 -15.11
N MET A 11 15.21 35.69 -14.04
CA MET A 11 13.89 35.26 -13.59
C MET A 11 12.77 36.15 -14.12
N ASP A 12 13.00 37.47 -14.26
CA ASP A 12 11.95 38.45 -14.46
C ASP A 12 11.86 39.05 -15.86
N ASP A 13 12.95 39.03 -16.60
CA ASP A 13 12.95 39.51 -17.97
C ASP A 13 12.20 38.51 -18.88
N PRO A 14 11.37 39.00 -19.83
CA PRO A 14 10.84 38.13 -20.86
C PRO A 14 11.99 37.54 -21.68
N THR A 15 11.83 36.29 -22.10
CA THR A 15 12.80 35.64 -23.01
C THR A 15 12.75 36.36 -24.37
N VAL A 16 13.75 37.24 -24.59
CA VAL A 16 13.88 37.91 -25.86
C VAL A 16 14.52 36.92 -26.87
N ASP A 17 13.87 36.72 -28.00
CA ASP A 17 14.37 35.94 -29.15
C ASP A 17 14.73 34.47 -28.85
N SER A 18 13.85 33.76 -28.15
CA SER A 18 13.95 32.31 -28.07
C SER A 18 13.62 31.68 -29.44
N GLN A 19 14.62 31.66 -30.34
CA GLN A 19 14.59 30.72 -31.46
C GLN A 19 14.42 29.31 -30.85
N PRO A 20 13.47 28.48 -31.33
CA PRO A 20 13.32 27.14 -30.81
C PRO A 20 14.60 26.35 -31.08
N ILE A 21 15.45 26.21 -30.06
CA ILE A 21 16.65 25.39 -30.11
C ILE A 21 16.20 23.94 -29.88
N LEU A 22 16.54 23.05 -30.78
CA LEU A 22 16.24 21.60 -30.67
C LEU A 22 14.75 21.24 -30.55
N GLY A 23 13.84 22.09 -31.05
CA GLY A 23 12.40 21.82 -30.99
C GLY A 23 11.75 22.11 -29.63
N PHE A 24 12.45 22.73 -28.69
CA PHE A 24 11.91 23.20 -27.41
C PHE A 24 11.10 24.49 -27.60
N LYS A 25 10.11 24.68 -26.73
CA LYS A 25 9.22 25.86 -26.71
C LYS A 25 9.44 26.68 -25.43
N ALA A 26 10.38 27.59 -25.47
CA ALA A 26 10.60 28.50 -24.33
C ALA A 26 9.36 29.39 -24.05
N PRO A 27 9.17 29.86 -22.80
CA PRO A 27 8.08 30.77 -22.46
C PRO A 27 8.23 32.13 -23.18
N THR A 28 7.11 32.74 -23.52
CA THR A 28 7.05 34.11 -24.07
C THR A 28 6.91 35.18 -22.97
N GLU A 29 6.75 34.76 -21.74
CA GLU A 29 6.70 35.57 -20.52
C GLU A 29 7.97 35.35 -19.67
N SER A 30 8.10 36.08 -18.56
CA SER A 30 9.25 35.85 -17.66
C SER A 30 9.24 34.44 -17.09
N LEU A 31 10.43 33.86 -16.87
CA LEU A 31 10.60 32.53 -16.32
C LEU A 31 9.85 32.36 -14.98
N ARG A 32 9.88 33.39 -14.14
CA ARG A 32 9.13 33.40 -12.86
C ARG A 32 7.64 33.17 -13.07
N LYS A 33 7.01 33.95 -13.94
CA LYS A 33 5.57 33.82 -14.22
C LYS A 33 5.23 32.44 -14.79
N ALA A 34 6.01 31.98 -15.75
CA ALA A 34 5.81 30.68 -16.36
C ALA A 34 6.02 29.53 -15.35
N ALA A 35 7.02 29.64 -14.45
CA ALA A 35 7.25 28.65 -13.40
C ALA A 35 6.14 28.65 -12.33
N LEU A 36 5.64 29.82 -11.91
CA LEU A 36 4.50 29.90 -10.99
C LEU A 36 3.25 29.27 -11.57
N ARG A 37 2.93 29.55 -12.84
CA ARG A 37 1.83 28.88 -13.54
C ARG A 37 2.04 27.35 -13.60
N GLY A 38 3.30 26.91 -13.75
CA GLY A 38 3.66 25.49 -13.69
C GLY A 38 3.41 24.88 -12.30
N VAL A 39 3.70 25.62 -11.22
CA VAL A 39 3.38 25.20 -9.84
C VAL A 39 1.87 25.06 -9.66
N ASP A 40 1.08 26.02 -10.16
CA ASP A 40 -0.38 25.98 -10.07
C ASP A 40 -0.99 24.78 -10.79
N ALA A 41 -0.37 24.32 -11.87
CA ALA A 41 -0.81 23.15 -12.65
C ALA A 41 -0.32 21.81 -12.07
N THR A 42 0.55 21.81 -11.07
CA THR A 42 1.14 20.60 -10.48
C THR A 42 0.29 20.06 -9.33
N LYS A 43 0.06 18.73 -9.28
CA LYS A 43 -0.57 18.08 -8.13
C LYS A 43 0.46 17.87 -7.02
N PHE A 44 0.16 18.36 -5.80
CA PHE A 44 1.03 18.18 -4.63
C PHE A 44 0.48 17.15 -3.65
N ILE A 45 1.34 16.25 -3.19
CA ILE A 45 1.06 15.22 -2.21
C ILE A 45 2.18 15.23 -1.16
N PRO A 46 1.93 15.72 0.04
CA PRO A 46 0.74 16.44 0.54
C PRO A 46 0.63 17.87 0.00
N GLN A 47 -0.54 18.46 0.17
CA GLN A 47 -0.86 19.80 -0.38
C GLN A 47 0.04 20.94 0.16
N TRP A 48 0.62 20.81 1.35
CA TRP A 48 1.52 21.85 1.89
C TRP A 48 2.78 22.10 1.00
N GLY A 49 3.17 21.12 0.20
CA GLY A 49 4.27 21.26 -0.76
C GLY A 49 4.08 22.38 -1.76
N TYR A 50 2.81 22.66 -2.15
CA TYR A 50 2.44 23.78 -3.02
C TYR A 50 2.92 25.12 -2.45
N ASN A 51 2.50 25.46 -1.24
CA ASN A 51 2.83 26.75 -0.63
C ASN A 51 4.35 26.95 -0.52
N ARG A 52 5.06 25.84 -0.21
CA ARG A 52 6.50 25.89 -0.06
C ARG A 52 7.22 26.14 -1.40
N LEU A 53 6.87 25.41 -2.46
CA LEU A 53 7.51 25.60 -3.77
C LEU A 53 7.10 26.94 -4.39
N HIS A 54 5.84 27.33 -4.29
CA HIS A 54 5.34 28.61 -4.77
C HIS A 54 6.13 29.78 -4.17
N ALA A 55 6.23 29.87 -2.83
CA ALA A 55 6.96 30.92 -2.15
C ALA A 55 8.46 30.95 -2.53
N MET A 56 9.06 29.78 -2.77
CA MET A 56 10.46 29.70 -3.21
C MET A 56 10.67 30.23 -4.63
N ILE A 57 9.71 30.07 -5.54
CA ILE A 57 9.78 30.63 -6.89
C ILE A 57 9.44 32.13 -6.88
N GLU A 58 8.40 32.52 -6.16
CA GLU A 58 7.92 33.91 -6.08
C GLU A 58 9.02 34.88 -5.62
N ASN A 59 9.79 34.47 -4.62
CA ASN A 59 10.83 35.30 -4.01
C ASN A 59 12.26 34.95 -4.47
N ARG A 60 12.41 34.17 -5.54
CA ARG A 60 13.72 33.73 -6.00
C ARG A 60 14.47 34.86 -6.71
N PRO A 61 15.73 35.16 -6.36
CA PRO A 61 16.62 35.97 -7.20
C PRO A 61 16.99 35.22 -8.48
N ASP A 62 17.64 35.92 -9.42
CA ASP A 62 18.24 35.28 -10.59
C ASP A 62 19.12 34.08 -10.19
N TRP A 63 19.05 33.01 -10.97
CA TRP A 63 19.72 31.75 -10.63
C TRP A 63 21.17 31.76 -11.09
N CYS A 64 22.12 31.85 -10.16
CA CYS A 64 23.53 31.70 -10.43
C CYS A 64 23.85 30.22 -10.77
N ILE A 65 24.16 29.95 -12.02
CA ILE A 65 24.41 28.60 -12.56
C ILE A 65 25.90 28.25 -12.70
N SER A 66 26.81 29.16 -12.52
CA SER A 66 28.25 28.90 -12.64
C SER A 66 28.91 28.58 -11.30
N ARG A 67 29.91 27.72 -11.34
CA ARG A 67 30.77 27.37 -10.21
C ARG A 67 32.23 27.31 -10.62
N GLN A 68 33.12 27.77 -9.73
CA GLN A 68 34.55 27.72 -9.88
C GLN A 68 35.09 26.46 -9.19
N ARG A 69 34.94 25.30 -9.86
CA ARG A 69 35.39 24.00 -9.38
C ARG A 69 36.13 23.27 -10.51
N ASN A 70 36.94 22.28 -10.14
CA ASN A 70 37.72 21.50 -11.11
C ASN A 70 36.93 20.36 -11.75
N TRP A 71 35.81 19.96 -11.14
CA TRP A 71 34.96 18.86 -11.61
C TRP A 71 33.51 19.32 -11.80
N GLY A 72 32.94 19.03 -12.95
CA GLY A 72 31.57 19.32 -13.34
C GLY A 72 31.42 19.52 -14.84
N VAL A 73 30.20 19.72 -15.30
CA VAL A 73 29.89 20.00 -16.72
C VAL A 73 30.38 21.43 -17.04
N PRO A 74 31.28 21.64 -18.01
CA PRO A 74 31.81 22.97 -18.33
C PRO A 74 30.76 23.87 -18.96
N LEU A 75 30.91 25.17 -18.79
CA LEU A 75 30.27 26.20 -19.60
C LEU A 75 31.14 26.44 -20.85
N PRO A 76 30.78 25.89 -22.02
CA PRO A 76 31.63 25.89 -23.20
C PRO A 76 31.57 27.24 -23.96
N PHE A 77 31.93 28.31 -23.26
CA PHE A 77 31.86 29.67 -23.79
C PHE A 77 33.28 30.26 -24.04
N PHE A 78 33.35 31.08 -25.06
CA PHE A 78 34.45 31.98 -25.31
C PHE A 78 33.96 33.43 -25.25
N LEU A 79 34.69 34.27 -24.54
CA LEU A 79 34.37 35.69 -24.36
C LEU A 79 35.39 36.56 -25.09
N GLU A 80 34.92 37.60 -25.76
CA GLU A 80 35.78 38.62 -26.30
C GLU A 80 36.46 39.40 -25.17
N LYS A 81 37.77 39.49 -25.19
CA LYS A 81 38.58 40.02 -24.09
C LYS A 81 38.30 41.51 -23.79
N THR A 82 37.88 42.27 -24.80
CA THR A 82 37.68 43.72 -24.67
C THR A 82 36.26 44.08 -24.27
N THR A 83 35.26 43.32 -24.74
CA THR A 83 33.84 43.62 -24.52
C THR A 83 33.20 42.69 -23.49
N GLY A 84 33.77 41.52 -23.26
CA GLY A 84 33.15 40.47 -22.43
C GLY A 84 31.96 39.77 -23.09
N GLU A 85 31.69 40.05 -24.37
CA GLU A 85 30.60 39.45 -25.12
C GLU A 85 30.89 38.01 -25.51
N LEU A 86 29.83 37.20 -25.67
CA LEU A 86 29.96 35.83 -26.16
C LEU A 86 30.46 35.81 -27.61
N HIS A 87 31.20 34.75 -27.93
CA HIS A 87 31.65 34.49 -29.30
C HIS A 87 30.42 34.38 -30.24
N PRO A 88 30.42 35.01 -31.44
CA PRO A 88 29.25 34.97 -32.33
C PRO A 88 28.76 33.54 -32.69
N ARG A 89 29.68 32.57 -32.73
CA ARG A 89 29.39 31.16 -33.00
C ARG A 89 29.18 30.33 -31.72
N THR A 90 28.83 30.94 -30.60
CA THR A 90 28.71 30.24 -29.31
C THR A 90 27.84 28.97 -29.41
N ILE A 91 26.68 29.02 -30.05
CA ILE A 91 25.79 27.87 -30.18
C ILE A 91 26.44 26.73 -30.99
N GLU A 92 27.08 27.04 -32.11
CA GLU A 92 27.82 26.05 -32.92
C GLU A 92 28.94 25.40 -32.12
N ILE A 93 29.71 26.21 -31.41
CA ILE A 93 30.82 25.76 -30.53
C ILE A 93 30.28 24.82 -29.44
N MET A 94 29.13 25.12 -28.83
CA MET A 94 28.49 24.25 -27.84
C MET A 94 28.20 22.85 -28.41
N TYR A 95 27.69 22.76 -29.64
CA TYR A 95 27.46 21.48 -30.32
C TYR A 95 28.78 20.76 -30.64
N GLU A 96 29.75 21.46 -31.18
CA GLU A 96 31.09 20.90 -31.46
C GLU A 96 31.73 20.33 -30.19
N VAL A 97 31.62 21.06 -29.09
CA VAL A 97 32.12 20.62 -27.77
C VAL A 97 31.33 19.41 -27.26
N ALA A 98 29.99 19.41 -27.39
CA ALA A 98 29.17 18.27 -26.99
C ALA A 98 29.54 16.99 -27.78
N ASP A 99 29.74 17.09 -29.10
CA ASP A 99 30.17 15.96 -29.94
C ASP A 99 31.57 15.45 -29.54
N ARG A 100 32.48 16.34 -29.17
CA ARG A 100 33.81 15.96 -28.69
C ARG A 100 33.74 15.32 -27.30
N VAL A 101 32.97 15.88 -26.38
CA VAL A 101 32.74 15.30 -25.05
C VAL A 101 32.11 13.90 -25.14
N ALA A 102 31.19 13.67 -26.07
CA ALA A 102 30.60 12.35 -26.30
C ALA A 102 31.64 11.28 -26.73
N LYS A 103 32.74 11.69 -27.40
CA LYS A 103 33.80 10.79 -27.89
C LYS A 103 34.98 10.67 -26.95
N GLU A 104 35.38 11.77 -26.33
CA GLU A 104 36.65 11.92 -25.63
C GLU A 104 36.49 12.14 -24.11
N GLY A 105 35.25 12.24 -23.62
CA GLY A 105 34.97 12.62 -22.24
C GLY A 105 35.09 14.15 -22.00
N ILE A 106 34.83 14.55 -20.75
CA ILE A 106 34.73 15.97 -20.34
C ILE A 106 36.08 16.73 -20.52
N GLU A 107 37.20 16.04 -20.53
CA GLU A 107 38.53 16.58 -20.77
C GLU A 107 38.68 17.19 -22.17
N ALA A 108 37.80 16.88 -23.10
CA ALA A 108 37.76 17.51 -24.42
C ALA A 108 37.65 19.04 -24.32
N TRP A 109 36.82 19.54 -23.38
CA TRP A 109 36.74 20.96 -23.09
C TRP A 109 38.04 21.50 -22.45
N ALA A 110 38.62 20.76 -21.51
CA ALA A 110 39.89 21.19 -20.87
C ALA A 110 40.97 21.42 -21.89
N ARG A 111 41.05 20.58 -22.93
CA ARG A 111 42.01 20.69 -24.04
C ARG A 111 41.64 21.70 -25.12
N ALA A 112 40.38 22.18 -25.13
CA ALA A 112 39.92 23.13 -26.12
C ALA A 112 40.66 24.49 -25.97
N LYS A 113 41.01 25.07 -27.11
CA LYS A 113 41.61 26.42 -27.20
C LYS A 113 40.69 27.32 -28.00
N ALA A 114 40.66 28.61 -27.67
CA ALA A 114 39.93 29.58 -28.45
C ALA A 114 40.50 29.65 -29.87
N GLU A 115 39.65 29.60 -30.87
CA GLU A 115 39.96 30.16 -32.18
C GLU A 115 40.26 31.65 -31.98
N GLU A 116 41.23 32.19 -32.69
CA GLU A 116 41.65 33.59 -32.45
C GLU A 116 41.98 33.89 -30.97
N ALA A 117 42.86 33.09 -30.33
CA ALA A 117 43.21 33.21 -28.90
C ALA A 117 43.72 34.62 -28.50
N ALA A 118 44.11 35.45 -29.46
CA ALA A 118 44.43 36.85 -29.21
C ALA A 118 43.18 37.67 -28.83
N ARG A 119 42.03 37.35 -29.39
CA ARG A 119 40.77 38.08 -29.23
C ARG A 119 39.85 37.49 -28.16
N TYR A 120 39.77 36.17 -28.09
CA TYR A 120 38.84 35.49 -27.20
C TYR A 120 39.54 34.78 -26.05
N GLU A 121 38.86 34.74 -24.90
CA GLU A 121 39.28 33.94 -23.75
C GLU A 121 38.26 32.84 -23.44
N LYS A 122 38.77 31.72 -22.99
CA LYS A 122 37.97 30.55 -22.65
C LYS A 122 37.38 30.67 -21.23
N VAL A 123 36.10 30.39 -21.07
CA VAL A 123 35.45 30.26 -19.75
C VAL A 123 35.86 28.92 -19.14
N ASN A 124 36.31 28.95 -17.86
CA ASN A 124 36.72 27.77 -17.12
C ASN A 124 35.69 27.36 -16.03
N ASP A 125 34.58 28.08 -15.93
CA ASP A 125 33.53 27.77 -15.00
C ASP A 125 32.78 26.49 -15.42
N ILE A 126 32.23 25.82 -14.43
CA ILE A 126 31.35 24.65 -14.63
C ILE A 126 29.91 25.00 -14.22
N LEU A 127 28.97 24.21 -14.66
CA LEU A 127 27.57 24.31 -14.23
C LEU A 127 27.41 23.92 -12.76
N ASP A 128 26.44 24.52 -12.09
CA ASP A 128 25.94 24.10 -10.81
C ASP A 128 25.36 22.67 -10.92
N VAL A 129 25.74 21.78 -10.02
CA VAL A 129 25.25 20.39 -9.99
C VAL A 129 23.70 20.29 -9.95
N TRP A 130 23.02 21.30 -9.42
CA TRP A 130 21.56 21.37 -9.47
C TRP A 130 21.03 21.64 -10.88
N PHE A 131 21.82 22.26 -11.73
CA PHE A 131 21.49 22.37 -13.15
C PHE A 131 21.59 21.01 -13.83
N ASP A 132 22.67 20.25 -13.57
CA ASP A 132 22.85 18.91 -14.12
C ASP A 132 21.70 17.99 -13.71
N SER A 133 21.38 17.93 -12.41
CA SER A 133 20.29 17.10 -11.89
C SER A 133 18.91 17.56 -12.40
N GLY A 134 18.70 18.88 -12.51
CA GLY A 134 17.45 19.45 -13.03
C GLY A 134 17.21 19.15 -14.51
N ALA A 135 18.31 18.90 -15.29
CA ALA A 135 18.24 18.55 -16.71
C ALA A 135 17.91 17.07 -16.98
N THR A 136 17.79 16.21 -15.94
CA THR A 136 17.57 14.77 -16.06
C THR A 136 16.37 14.41 -16.96
N HIS A 137 15.27 15.17 -16.88
CA HIS A 137 14.12 14.96 -17.74
C HIS A 137 14.43 15.16 -19.24
N ALA A 138 15.34 16.05 -19.60
CA ALA A 138 15.75 16.27 -20.98
C ALA A 138 16.79 15.24 -21.45
N THR A 139 17.76 14.91 -20.60
CA THR A 139 18.89 14.03 -20.97
C THR A 139 18.52 12.54 -20.90
N VAL A 140 17.66 12.14 -19.98
CA VAL A 140 17.25 10.74 -19.78
C VAL A 140 15.89 10.47 -20.43
N MET A 141 14.83 11.12 -19.94
CA MET A 141 13.47 10.78 -20.39
C MET A 141 13.21 11.09 -21.87
N ARG A 142 13.78 12.19 -22.39
CA ARG A 142 13.68 12.56 -23.80
C ARG A 142 14.96 12.30 -24.60
N GLY A 143 16.01 11.90 -23.92
CA GLY A 143 17.32 11.57 -24.47
C GLY A 143 17.57 10.07 -24.56
N SER A 144 18.42 9.56 -23.66
CA SER A 144 18.91 8.17 -23.71
C SER A 144 17.81 7.11 -23.60
N HIS A 145 16.73 7.36 -22.84
CA HIS A 145 15.64 6.41 -22.56
C HIS A 145 14.28 6.82 -23.15
N LYS A 146 14.27 7.71 -24.16
CA LYS A 146 13.02 8.23 -24.75
C LYS A 146 12.07 7.18 -25.34
N LYS A 147 12.56 5.97 -25.63
CA LYS A 147 11.74 4.86 -26.13
C LYS A 147 11.07 4.07 -25.04
N GLU A 148 11.54 4.19 -23.81
CA GLU A 148 11.13 3.40 -22.64
C GLU A 148 10.33 4.24 -21.65
N LEU A 149 10.61 5.55 -21.60
CA LEU A 149 10.02 6.47 -20.63
C LEU A 149 9.06 7.45 -21.30
N GLY A 150 7.96 7.75 -20.61
CA GLY A 150 7.05 8.84 -20.96
C GLY A 150 7.56 10.21 -20.52
N TYR A 151 7.06 11.27 -21.16
CA TYR A 151 7.29 12.67 -20.77
C TYR A 151 5.99 13.46 -20.87
N PRO A 152 5.63 14.28 -19.88
CA PRO A 152 6.32 14.49 -18.59
C PRO A 152 6.22 13.26 -17.68
N ALA A 153 7.00 13.23 -16.60
CA ALA A 153 6.85 12.24 -15.56
C ALA A 153 5.47 12.35 -14.88
N ASP A 154 4.84 11.24 -14.59
CA ASP A 154 3.58 11.24 -13.83
C ASP A 154 3.80 11.72 -12.40
N LEU A 155 4.92 11.31 -11.79
CA LEU A 155 5.24 11.59 -10.40
C LEU A 155 6.76 11.78 -10.20
N TYR A 156 7.14 12.88 -9.53
CA TYR A 156 8.44 13.00 -8.86
C TYR A 156 8.25 12.74 -7.36
N LEU A 157 9.14 11.92 -6.78
CA LEU A 157 9.06 11.52 -5.38
C LEU A 157 10.41 11.77 -4.71
N GLU A 158 10.42 12.64 -3.67
CA GLU A 158 11.61 12.96 -2.89
C GLU A 158 11.27 13.50 -1.49
N GLY A 159 12.31 13.75 -0.70
CA GLY A 159 12.21 14.41 0.59
C GLY A 159 11.84 15.89 0.50
N SER A 160 11.42 16.43 1.63
CA SER A 160 10.97 17.83 1.74
C SER A 160 12.05 18.88 1.46
N ASP A 161 13.34 18.53 1.53
CA ASP A 161 14.46 19.39 1.16
C ASP A 161 14.53 19.66 -0.35
N GLN A 162 13.97 18.78 -1.18
CA GLN A 162 14.02 18.89 -2.62
C GLN A 162 13.13 19.98 -3.21
N HIS A 163 12.29 20.63 -2.42
CA HIS A 163 11.64 21.88 -2.83
C HIS A 163 12.64 22.99 -3.09
N ARG A 164 13.83 22.94 -2.48
CA ARG A 164 14.96 23.84 -2.77
C ARG A 164 16.09 23.16 -3.56
N GLY A 165 15.89 21.94 -4.01
CA GLY A 165 16.83 21.13 -4.76
C GLY A 165 16.26 20.70 -6.10
N TRP A 166 16.12 19.40 -6.30
CA TRP A 166 15.75 18.79 -7.57
C TRP A 166 14.36 19.17 -8.10
N PHE A 167 13.33 19.28 -7.25
CA PHE A 167 12.01 19.74 -7.69
C PHE A 167 12.06 21.13 -8.29
N HIS A 168 12.86 22.01 -7.67
CA HIS A 168 13.02 23.40 -8.06
C HIS A 168 13.84 23.55 -9.35
N SER A 169 15.01 22.92 -9.42
CA SER A 169 15.86 23.00 -10.61
C SER A 169 15.21 22.35 -11.82
N SER A 170 14.55 21.20 -11.64
CA SER A 170 13.77 20.54 -12.71
C SER A 170 12.63 21.42 -13.21
N LEU A 171 11.88 22.09 -12.30
CA LEU A 171 10.84 23.04 -12.66
C LEU A 171 11.38 24.15 -13.55
N LEU A 172 12.46 24.82 -13.13
CA LEU A 172 13.01 25.94 -13.88
C LEU A 172 13.51 25.51 -15.26
N ILE A 173 14.27 24.39 -15.34
CA ILE A 173 14.79 23.89 -16.62
C ILE A 173 13.66 23.41 -17.52
N GLY A 174 12.69 22.67 -17.01
CA GLY A 174 11.51 22.26 -17.79
C GLY A 174 10.72 23.45 -18.32
N THR A 175 10.56 24.48 -17.49
CA THR A 175 9.89 25.73 -17.90
C THR A 175 10.68 26.47 -18.96
N MET A 176 12.01 26.57 -18.82
CA MET A 176 12.88 27.20 -19.84
C MET A 176 12.80 26.48 -21.18
N LEU A 177 12.73 25.15 -21.18
CA LEU A 177 12.73 24.36 -22.40
C LEU A 177 11.33 24.23 -23.05
N ASP A 178 10.29 24.00 -22.24
CA ASP A 178 8.98 23.58 -22.74
C ASP A 178 7.81 24.42 -22.20
N ASN A 179 8.08 25.49 -21.48
CA ASN A 179 7.07 26.31 -20.86
C ASN A 179 6.14 25.54 -19.90
N ARG A 180 6.63 24.46 -19.29
CA ARG A 180 5.90 23.61 -18.35
C ARG A 180 6.84 22.86 -17.39
N PRO A 181 6.33 22.41 -16.22
CA PRO A 181 7.07 21.45 -15.38
C PRO A 181 7.33 20.13 -16.11
N PRO A 182 8.44 19.43 -15.81
CA PRO A 182 8.73 18.11 -16.37
C PRO A 182 7.99 16.98 -15.66
N TYR A 183 7.09 17.29 -14.75
CA TYR A 183 6.28 16.38 -13.95
C TYR A 183 4.84 16.87 -13.83
N ASN A 184 3.92 15.92 -13.60
CA ASN A 184 2.50 16.21 -13.36
C ASN A 184 2.17 16.30 -11.86
N ALA A 185 2.91 15.56 -11.02
CA ALA A 185 2.72 15.54 -9.58
C ALA A 185 4.05 15.48 -8.82
N LEU A 186 4.04 16.04 -7.61
CA LEU A 186 5.12 15.94 -6.63
C LEU A 186 4.63 15.24 -5.37
N LEU A 187 5.25 14.10 -5.02
CA LEU A 187 5.06 13.45 -3.74
C LEU A 187 6.26 13.74 -2.84
N THR A 188 5.98 14.23 -1.65
CA THR A 188 7.00 14.68 -0.70
C THR A 188 6.90 13.92 0.61
N HIS A 189 7.99 13.30 1.03
CA HIS A 189 8.08 12.65 2.34
C HIS A 189 8.91 13.47 3.34
N GLY A 190 8.67 13.20 4.64
CA GLY A 190 9.46 13.76 5.73
C GLY A 190 10.83 13.10 5.89
N PHE A 191 11.59 13.60 6.86
CA PHE A 191 12.88 13.00 7.22
C PHE A 191 12.69 11.80 8.15
N LEU A 192 13.66 10.89 8.08
CA LEU A 192 13.74 9.74 8.96
C LEU A 192 14.39 10.14 10.28
N VAL A 193 13.70 9.84 11.39
CA VAL A 193 14.16 10.11 12.76
C VAL A 193 14.09 8.83 13.61
N ASP A 194 14.77 8.81 14.74
CA ASP A 194 14.69 7.69 15.69
C ASP A 194 13.34 7.65 16.43
N GLU A 195 13.14 6.67 17.31
CA GLU A 195 11.88 6.51 18.08
C GLU A 195 11.53 7.74 18.93
N ASN A 196 12.53 8.53 19.35
CA ASN A 196 12.36 9.72 20.16
C ASN A 196 12.10 10.99 19.32
N GLY A 197 12.19 10.87 17.98
CA GLY A 197 12.06 12.01 17.06
C GLY A 197 13.38 12.77 16.87
N GLU A 198 14.52 12.17 17.23
CA GLU A 198 15.82 12.79 17.03
C GLU A 198 16.44 12.42 15.68
N LYS A 199 17.13 13.37 15.08
CA LYS A 199 17.88 13.14 13.83
C LYS A 199 18.89 12.02 14.02
N MET A 200 18.83 11.01 13.14
CA MET A 200 19.78 9.92 13.13
C MET A 200 21.17 10.37 12.68
N SER A 201 22.21 9.93 13.39
CA SER A 201 23.59 10.14 13.02
C SER A 201 24.50 9.01 13.53
N LYS A 202 25.57 8.73 12.80
CA LYS A 202 26.56 7.73 13.21
C LYS A 202 27.22 8.09 14.55
N SER A 203 27.41 9.39 14.82
CA SER A 203 28.00 9.87 16.07
C SER A 203 27.11 9.65 17.30
N LYS A 204 25.78 9.63 17.13
CA LYS A 204 24.83 9.33 18.22
C LYS A 204 24.56 7.83 18.38
N GLY A 205 24.98 6.99 17.41
CA GLY A 205 24.72 5.56 17.42
C GLY A 205 23.24 5.18 17.30
N ASN A 206 22.36 6.10 16.86
CA ASN A 206 20.92 5.90 16.72
C ASN A 206 20.48 5.63 15.28
N THR A 207 21.41 5.25 14.41
CA THR A 207 21.10 4.91 13.03
C THR A 207 20.53 3.49 12.93
N VAL A 208 19.49 3.31 12.13
CA VAL A 208 18.92 2.00 11.79
C VAL A 208 19.22 1.74 10.32
N SER A 209 19.96 0.66 10.05
CA SER A 209 20.27 0.25 8.68
C SER A 209 19.13 -0.60 8.11
N PRO A 210 18.66 -0.33 6.87
CA PRO A 210 17.73 -1.22 6.19
C PRO A 210 18.25 -2.65 6.08
N GLN A 211 19.56 -2.84 5.88
CA GLN A 211 20.19 -4.16 5.79
C GLN A 211 20.05 -4.94 7.11
N GLU A 212 20.25 -4.31 8.26
CA GLU A 212 20.06 -4.95 9.57
C GLU A 212 18.61 -5.43 9.77
N ILE A 213 17.62 -4.65 9.30
CA ILE A 213 16.21 -5.08 9.34
C ILE A 213 16.00 -6.27 8.42
N CYS A 214 16.52 -6.21 7.19
CA CYS A 214 16.38 -7.27 6.20
C CYS A 214 17.03 -8.57 6.67
N ASP A 215 18.23 -8.52 7.24
CA ASP A 215 18.97 -9.70 7.71
C ASP A 215 18.28 -10.36 8.90
N LYS A 216 17.68 -9.55 9.80
CA LYS A 216 17.05 -10.04 11.02
C LYS A 216 15.59 -10.48 10.84
N PHE A 217 14.83 -9.77 10.01
CA PHE A 217 13.38 -9.93 9.94
C PHE A 217 12.86 -10.19 8.52
N GLY A 218 13.71 -10.01 7.49
CA GLY A 218 13.33 -10.07 6.08
C GLY A 218 12.93 -8.70 5.50
N ALA A 219 13.10 -8.54 4.19
CA ALA A 219 12.80 -7.31 3.46
C ALA A 219 11.32 -6.89 3.56
N GLU A 220 10.42 -7.83 3.74
CA GLU A 220 8.98 -7.58 3.90
C GLU A 220 8.67 -6.67 5.10
N ILE A 221 9.43 -6.79 6.18
CA ILE A 221 9.25 -5.97 7.37
C ILE A 221 9.65 -4.52 7.11
N CYS A 222 10.74 -4.30 6.38
CA CYS A 222 11.14 -2.97 5.97
C CYS A 222 10.09 -2.33 5.05
N ARG A 223 9.62 -3.07 4.04
CA ARG A 223 8.58 -2.63 3.11
C ARG A 223 7.25 -2.31 3.82
N LEU A 224 6.82 -3.20 4.71
CA LEU A 224 5.58 -3.01 5.48
C LEU A 224 5.69 -1.81 6.42
N TRP A 225 6.85 -1.60 7.07
CA TRP A 225 7.08 -0.42 7.89
C TRP A 225 6.95 0.86 7.06
N VAL A 226 7.63 0.95 5.92
CA VAL A 226 7.55 2.11 5.01
C VAL A 226 6.10 2.40 4.62
N ALA A 227 5.37 1.37 4.15
CA ALA A 227 3.99 1.53 3.70
C ALA A 227 3.00 1.82 4.84
N SER A 228 3.30 1.40 6.08
CA SER A 228 2.44 1.62 7.25
C SER A 228 2.65 2.95 7.94
N THR A 229 3.68 3.71 7.54
CA THR A 229 4.00 4.99 8.16
C THR A 229 3.39 6.14 7.36
N ASP A 230 2.82 7.14 8.05
CA ASP A 230 2.41 8.39 7.41
C ASP A 230 3.66 9.19 7.01
N TYR A 231 3.99 9.15 5.73
CA TYR A 231 5.18 9.79 5.18
C TYR A 231 5.06 11.31 5.04
N THR A 232 3.89 11.90 5.28
CA THR A 232 3.66 13.35 5.10
C THR A 232 4.34 14.21 6.16
N SER A 233 4.84 13.57 7.22
CA SER A 233 5.60 14.17 8.31
C SER A 233 6.91 13.40 8.57
N GLU A 234 7.61 13.67 9.68
CA GLU A 234 8.80 12.91 10.06
C GLU A 234 8.48 11.43 10.34
N LEU A 235 9.28 10.54 9.77
CA LEU A 235 9.12 9.09 9.88
C LEU A 235 9.96 8.55 11.03
N ARG A 236 9.30 8.00 12.03
CA ARG A 236 9.98 7.38 13.18
C ARG A 236 10.28 5.92 12.92
N ILE A 237 11.49 5.49 13.28
CA ILE A 237 11.93 4.09 13.22
C ILE A 237 12.71 3.71 14.48
N GLY A 238 12.53 2.47 14.92
CA GLY A 238 13.27 1.89 16.04
C GLY A 238 12.78 0.50 16.40
N PRO A 239 13.42 -0.16 17.37
CA PRO A 239 13.14 -1.56 17.72
C PRO A 239 11.68 -1.82 18.11
N THR A 240 11.06 -0.93 18.88
CA THR A 240 9.67 -1.10 19.32
C THR A 240 8.67 -0.98 18.17
N ILE A 241 8.91 -0.04 17.25
CA ILE A 241 8.09 0.14 16.06
C ILE A 241 8.21 -1.08 15.15
N ILE A 242 9.44 -1.51 14.86
CA ILE A 242 9.70 -2.69 14.01
C ILE A 242 9.06 -3.95 14.60
N LYS A 243 9.10 -4.14 15.93
CA LYS A 243 8.44 -5.28 16.59
C LYS A 243 6.93 -5.31 16.31
N ARG A 244 6.24 -4.16 16.38
CA ARG A 244 4.80 -4.06 16.05
C ARG A 244 4.52 -4.42 14.59
N VAL A 245 5.39 -3.99 13.68
CA VAL A 245 5.29 -4.34 12.26
C VAL A 245 5.46 -5.85 12.04
N VAL A 246 6.42 -6.47 12.72
CA VAL A 246 6.62 -7.94 12.71
C VAL A 246 5.36 -8.67 13.19
N ASP A 247 4.72 -8.19 14.27
CA ASP A 247 3.50 -8.82 14.78
C ASP A 247 2.32 -8.67 13.81
N SER A 248 2.20 -7.52 13.14
CA SER A 248 1.20 -7.32 12.07
C SER A 248 1.45 -8.24 10.87
N TYR A 249 2.68 -8.36 10.43
CA TYR A 249 3.09 -9.28 9.36
C TYR A 249 2.76 -10.74 9.69
N ARG A 250 3.06 -11.19 10.92
CA ARG A 250 2.75 -12.55 11.38
C ARG A 250 1.26 -12.87 11.29
N ARG A 251 0.40 -11.92 11.64
CA ARG A 251 -1.07 -12.08 11.52
C ARG A 251 -1.47 -12.28 10.07
N ILE A 252 -1.00 -11.44 9.16
CA ILE A 252 -1.26 -11.57 7.72
C ILE A 252 -0.78 -12.92 7.21
N ARG A 253 0.46 -13.33 7.51
CA ARG A 253 1.02 -14.60 7.07
C ARG A 253 0.25 -15.81 7.61
N ASN A 254 -0.17 -15.79 8.86
CA ASN A 254 -0.99 -16.85 9.44
C ASN A 254 -2.35 -16.96 8.77
N THR A 255 -2.98 -15.83 8.45
CA THR A 255 -4.25 -15.79 7.69
C THR A 255 -4.06 -16.40 6.31
N LEU A 256 -3.01 -16.03 5.57
CA LEU A 256 -2.68 -16.63 4.27
C LEU A 256 -2.49 -18.13 4.35
N ARG A 257 -1.76 -18.62 5.35
CA ARG A 257 -1.57 -20.08 5.55
C ARG A 257 -2.90 -20.80 5.75
N PHE A 258 -3.82 -20.20 6.51
CA PHE A 258 -5.16 -20.77 6.70
C PHE A 258 -5.95 -20.82 5.38
N LEU A 259 -5.94 -19.71 4.63
CA LEU A 259 -6.63 -19.61 3.33
C LEU A 259 -6.11 -20.68 2.35
N LEU A 260 -4.80 -20.76 2.17
CA LEU A 260 -4.15 -21.73 1.26
C LEU A 260 -4.40 -23.18 1.68
N ALA A 261 -4.29 -23.48 2.96
CA ALA A 261 -4.49 -24.84 3.46
C ALA A 261 -5.92 -25.34 3.25
N ASN A 262 -6.92 -24.45 3.40
CA ASN A 262 -8.32 -24.81 3.30
C ASN A 262 -8.91 -24.71 1.87
N THR A 263 -8.11 -24.27 0.90
CA THR A 263 -8.46 -24.27 -0.53
C THR A 263 -7.64 -25.29 -1.33
N SER A 264 -6.76 -26.07 -0.71
CA SER A 264 -5.84 -27.00 -1.38
C SER A 264 -6.52 -28.15 -2.13
N ASP A 265 -7.72 -28.56 -1.71
CA ASP A 265 -8.55 -29.59 -2.33
C ASP A 265 -9.76 -29.03 -3.09
N PHE A 266 -9.69 -27.78 -3.53
CA PHE A 266 -10.77 -27.04 -4.16
C PHE A 266 -10.37 -26.54 -5.55
N ASP A 267 -11.16 -26.88 -6.55
CA ASP A 267 -11.04 -26.33 -7.90
C ASP A 267 -12.24 -25.40 -8.18
N ILE A 268 -11.95 -24.13 -8.39
CA ILE A 268 -12.99 -23.12 -8.66
C ILE A 268 -13.85 -23.45 -9.88
N LYS A 269 -13.35 -24.21 -10.83
CA LYS A 269 -14.07 -24.55 -12.05
C LYS A 269 -15.10 -25.68 -11.85
N THR A 270 -14.86 -26.55 -10.90
CA THR A 270 -15.69 -27.76 -10.71
C THR A 270 -16.40 -27.80 -9.37
N ASP A 271 -15.86 -27.11 -8.35
CA ASP A 271 -16.34 -27.20 -6.98
C ASP A 271 -17.03 -25.92 -6.48
N ALA A 272 -17.02 -24.84 -7.29
CA ALA A 272 -17.62 -23.57 -6.92
C ALA A 272 -19.13 -23.69 -6.70
N VAL A 273 -19.60 -23.10 -5.59
CA VAL A 273 -21.02 -22.97 -5.30
C VAL A 273 -21.55 -21.66 -5.88
N PRO A 274 -22.66 -21.69 -6.63
CA PRO A 274 -23.33 -20.47 -7.10
C PRO A 274 -23.68 -19.54 -5.94
N LEU A 275 -23.63 -18.22 -6.16
CA LEU A 275 -23.88 -17.23 -5.09
C LEU A 275 -25.20 -17.43 -4.35
N ASP A 276 -26.27 -17.75 -5.08
CA ASP A 276 -27.60 -17.93 -4.51
C ASP A 276 -27.70 -19.17 -3.61
N ASP A 277 -26.84 -20.15 -3.82
CA ASP A 277 -26.76 -21.38 -3.05
C ASP A 277 -25.74 -21.30 -1.90
N MET A 278 -24.92 -20.23 -1.87
CA MET A 278 -23.91 -20.04 -0.81
C MET A 278 -24.57 -19.67 0.52
N LEU A 279 -23.95 -20.12 1.63
CA LEU A 279 -24.33 -19.70 2.96
C LEU A 279 -24.18 -18.19 3.13
N GLU A 280 -25.03 -17.62 3.96
CA GLU A 280 -25.11 -16.15 4.10
C GLU A 280 -23.80 -15.51 4.57
N ILE A 281 -23.10 -16.13 5.54
CA ILE A 281 -21.80 -15.62 6.04
C ILE A 281 -20.72 -15.66 4.95
N ASP A 282 -20.80 -16.60 4.02
CA ASP A 282 -19.83 -16.70 2.92
C ASP A 282 -20.07 -15.61 1.89
N ARG A 283 -21.33 -15.28 1.60
CA ARG A 283 -21.70 -14.11 0.80
C ARG A 283 -21.29 -12.81 1.47
N TRP A 284 -21.48 -12.72 2.78
CA TRP A 284 -20.97 -11.59 3.57
C TRP A 284 -19.45 -11.42 3.42
N ALA A 285 -18.68 -12.51 3.49
CA ALA A 285 -17.22 -12.46 3.37
C ALA A 285 -16.77 -11.98 1.99
N ILE A 286 -17.47 -12.39 0.91
CA ILE A 286 -17.23 -11.87 -0.45
C ILE A 286 -17.60 -10.39 -0.54
N ALA A 287 -18.75 -9.97 0.01
CA ALA A 287 -19.15 -8.56 0.04
C ALA A 287 -18.11 -7.69 0.80
N ARG A 288 -17.58 -8.23 1.91
CA ARG A 288 -16.59 -7.54 2.74
C ARG A 288 -15.25 -7.35 2.01
N ILE A 289 -14.71 -8.38 1.36
CA ILE A 289 -13.45 -8.22 0.58
C ILE A 289 -13.66 -7.30 -0.62
N ALA A 290 -14.84 -7.28 -1.25
CA ALA A 290 -15.16 -6.36 -2.32
C ALA A 290 -15.17 -4.89 -1.83
N GLN A 291 -15.70 -4.64 -0.64
CA GLN A 291 -15.65 -3.31 0.00
C GLN A 291 -14.20 -2.90 0.30
N ILE A 292 -13.39 -3.82 0.85
CA ILE A 292 -11.97 -3.60 1.14
C ILE A 292 -11.20 -3.29 -0.15
N GLN A 293 -11.36 -4.09 -1.21
CA GLN A 293 -10.71 -3.88 -2.51
C GLN A 293 -11.03 -2.49 -3.07
N LYS A 294 -12.29 -2.10 -3.10
CA LYS A 294 -12.71 -0.76 -3.56
C LYS A 294 -12.02 0.35 -2.77
N SER A 295 -11.94 0.20 -1.44
CA SER A 295 -11.31 1.19 -0.56
C SER A 295 -9.80 1.25 -0.77
N VAL A 296 -9.13 0.10 -0.90
CA VAL A 296 -7.68 0.01 -1.14
C VAL A 296 -7.30 0.66 -2.46
N LEU A 297 -8.05 0.38 -3.54
CA LEU A 297 -7.79 1.00 -4.85
C LEU A 297 -7.89 2.52 -4.78
N LYS A 298 -8.96 3.04 -4.15
CA LYS A 298 -9.14 4.49 -3.95
C LYS A 298 -8.01 5.11 -3.13
N LEU A 299 -7.56 4.45 -2.07
CA LEU A 299 -6.48 4.94 -1.22
C LEU A 299 -5.12 4.91 -1.93
N ASN A 300 -4.87 3.89 -2.78
CA ASN A 300 -3.68 3.84 -3.62
C ASN A 300 -3.63 5.00 -4.63
N ASP A 301 -4.75 5.33 -5.28
CA ASP A 301 -4.85 6.49 -6.18
C ASP A 301 -4.57 7.83 -5.46
N GLN A 302 -4.77 7.85 -4.14
CA GLN A 302 -4.52 8.99 -3.27
C GLN A 302 -3.15 8.94 -2.57
N TYR A 303 -2.35 7.89 -2.81
CA TYR A 303 -1.06 7.64 -2.14
C TYR A 303 -1.17 7.52 -0.60
N GLN A 304 -2.31 7.03 -0.08
CA GLN A 304 -2.58 6.86 1.35
C GLN A 304 -2.18 5.45 1.83
N PHE A 305 -0.92 5.08 1.65
CA PHE A 305 -0.43 3.71 1.86
C PHE A 305 -0.58 3.22 3.31
N HIS A 306 -0.43 4.09 4.31
CA HIS A 306 -0.62 3.73 5.72
C HIS A 306 -2.06 3.32 6.01
N GLN A 307 -3.06 3.91 5.33
CA GLN A 307 -4.44 3.48 5.44
C GLN A 307 -4.69 2.16 4.71
N VAL A 308 -4.03 1.92 3.57
CA VAL A 308 -4.06 0.63 2.86
C VAL A 308 -3.55 -0.48 3.77
N THR A 309 -2.37 -0.31 4.38
CA THR A 309 -1.81 -1.32 5.29
C THR A 309 -2.67 -1.56 6.52
N SER A 310 -3.28 -0.50 7.08
CA SER A 310 -4.23 -0.61 8.19
C SER A 310 -5.44 -1.44 7.80
N LEU A 311 -6.08 -1.16 6.65
CA LEU A 311 -7.23 -1.91 6.15
C LEU A 311 -6.89 -3.38 5.92
N LEU A 312 -5.78 -3.69 5.25
CA LEU A 312 -5.36 -5.07 4.97
C LEU A 312 -5.04 -5.83 6.26
N THR A 313 -4.41 -5.18 7.24
CA THR A 313 -4.09 -5.78 8.53
C THR A 313 -5.36 -6.05 9.34
N SER A 314 -6.27 -5.08 9.43
CA SER A 314 -7.55 -5.25 10.14
C SER A 314 -8.43 -6.29 9.45
N PHE A 315 -8.48 -6.32 8.12
CA PHE A 315 -9.20 -7.35 7.40
C PHE A 315 -8.66 -8.75 7.72
N ALA A 316 -7.33 -8.93 7.71
CA ALA A 316 -6.71 -10.21 8.02
C ALA A 316 -6.92 -10.63 9.49
N SER A 317 -6.84 -9.69 10.45
CA SER A 317 -6.95 -9.99 11.89
C SER A 317 -8.38 -10.04 12.40
N ASP A 318 -9.19 -9.04 12.04
CA ASP A 318 -10.48 -8.80 12.69
C ASP A 318 -11.64 -9.37 11.88
N ASP A 319 -11.69 -9.14 10.57
CA ASP A 319 -12.73 -9.67 9.71
C ASP A 319 -12.53 -11.18 9.45
N LEU A 320 -11.29 -11.57 9.13
CA LEU A 320 -10.99 -12.98 8.88
C LEU A 320 -10.63 -13.72 10.16
N GLY A 321 -9.51 -13.40 10.80
CA GLY A 321 -8.90 -14.20 11.86
C GLY A 321 -9.80 -14.41 13.07
N SER A 322 -10.34 -13.33 13.64
CA SER A 322 -11.14 -13.39 14.87
C SER A 322 -12.64 -13.59 14.64
N PHE A 323 -13.09 -13.52 13.40
CA PHE A 323 -14.51 -13.67 13.07
C PHE A 323 -14.74 -14.79 12.05
N TYR A 324 -14.58 -14.53 10.76
CA TYR A 324 -15.00 -15.45 9.70
C TYR A 324 -14.31 -16.81 9.77
N LEU A 325 -12.98 -16.82 9.77
CA LEU A 325 -12.20 -18.06 9.79
C LEU A 325 -12.39 -18.84 11.11
N ASP A 326 -12.63 -18.13 12.21
CA ASP A 326 -12.87 -18.76 13.50
C ASP A 326 -14.17 -19.58 13.49
N ILE A 327 -15.25 -18.98 12.94
CA ILE A 327 -16.55 -19.65 12.75
C ILE A 327 -16.42 -20.82 11.76
N LEU A 328 -15.65 -20.63 10.67
CA LEU A 328 -15.52 -21.64 9.62
C LEU A 328 -14.84 -22.93 10.06
N LYS A 329 -14.04 -22.92 11.12
CA LYS A 329 -13.31 -24.13 11.59
C LYS A 329 -14.26 -25.31 11.78
N ASP A 330 -15.42 -25.07 12.36
CA ASP A 330 -16.40 -26.16 12.54
C ASP A 330 -16.82 -26.76 11.19
N ARG A 331 -17.26 -25.95 10.23
CA ARG A 331 -17.68 -26.44 8.91
C ARG A 331 -16.55 -27.10 8.13
N LEU A 332 -15.41 -26.46 8.06
CA LEU A 332 -14.27 -26.95 7.26
C LEU A 332 -13.78 -28.32 7.73
N TYR A 333 -13.87 -28.60 9.04
CA TYR A 333 -13.30 -29.80 9.63
C TYR A 333 -14.32 -30.86 10.04
N THR A 334 -15.60 -30.52 10.16
CA THR A 334 -16.61 -31.45 10.67
C THR A 334 -17.71 -31.80 9.67
N THR A 335 -17.93 -31.02 8.62
CA THR A 335 -18.92 -31.36 7.58
C THR A 335 -18.35 -32.33 6.55
N GLN A 336 -19.16 -32.78 5.61
CA GLN A 336 -18.73 -33.64 4.52
C GLN A 336 -17.75 -32.92 3.60
N THR A 337 -16.71 -33.60 3.13
CA THR A 337 -15.65 -33.04 2.29
C THR A 337 -16.18 -32.34 1.04
N LYS A 338 -17.18 -32.91 0.37
CA LYS A 338 -17.84 -32.36 -0.82
C LYS A 338 -19.22 -31.77 -0.53
N GLY A 339 -19.59 -31.62 0.74
CA GLY A 339 -20.88 -31.08 1.15
C GLY A 339 -20.99 -29.58 0.86
N LEU A 340 -22.22 -29.13 0.62
CA LEU A 340 -22.52 -27.72 0.36
C LEU A 340 -21.93 -26.77 1.41
N PRO A 341 -22.04 -27.02 2.74
CA PRO A 341 -21.51 -26.11 3.74
C PRO A 341 -20.00 -25.88 3.63
N ARG A 342 -19.23 -26.94 3.27
CA ARG A 342 -17.78 -26.84 3.11
C ARG A 342 -17.41 -26.18 1.77
N ARG A 343 -18.07 -26.56 0.67
CA ARG A 343 -17.78 -25.99 -0.65
C ARG A 343 -18.18 -24.51 -0.75
N SER A 344 -19.27 -24.10 -0.09
CA SER A 344 -19.64 -22.69 0.04
C SER A 344 -18.53 -21.87 0.71
N ALA A 345 -18.02 -22.35 1.85
CA ALA A 345 -16.87 -21.73 2.53
C ALA A 345 -15.64 -21.65 1.62
N GLN A 346 -15.29 -22.76 0.94
CA GLN A 346 -14.12 -22.80 0.07
C GLN A 346 -14.26 -21.86 -1.14
N THR A 347 -15.44 -21.69 -1.71
CA THR A 347 -15.73 -20.73 -2.76
C THR A 347 -15.41 -19.30 -2.28
N ALA A 348 -15.89 -18.91 -1.09
CA ALA A 348 -15.57 -17.61 -0.51
C ALA A 348 -14.08 -17.45 -0.20
N LEU A 349 -13.44 -18.47 0.40
CA LEU A 349 -12.01 -18.45 0.70
C LEU A 349 -11.16 -18.29 -0.56
N TRP A 350 -11.54 -18.92 -1.65
CA TRP A 350 -10.85 -18.79 -2.94
C TRP A 350 -10.93 -17.36 -3.47
N HIS A 351 -12.12 -16.75 -3.50
CA HIS A 351 -12.31 -15.36 -3.92
C HIS A 351 -11.54 -14.37 -3.05
N ILE A 352 -11.58 -14.59 -1.72
CA ILE A 352 -10.81 -13.79 -0.76
C ILE A 352 -9.31 -13.90 -1.05
N THR A 353 -8.80 -15.11 -1.23
CA THR A 353 -7.36 -15.35 -1.49
C THR A 353 -6.93 -14.68 -2.79
N ALA A 354 -7.71 -14.86 -3.86
CA ALA A 354 -7.43 -14.27 -5.17
C ALA A 354 -7.34 -12.73 -5.11
N SER A 355 -8.27 -12.08 -4.39
CA SER A 355 -8.26 -10.63 -4.19
C SER A 355 -7.13 -10.19 -3.26
N PHE A 356 -7.01 -10.83 -2.09
CA PHE A 356 -6.10 -10.41 -1.03
C PHE A 356 -4.62 -10.48 -1.45
N LEU A 357 -4.22 -11.53 -2.19
CA LEU A 357 -2.86 -11.65 -2.72
C LEU A 357 -2.50 -10.48 -3.65
N ARG A 358 -3.41 -10.09 -4.54
CA ARG A 358 -3.20 -8.98 -5.47
C ARG A 358 -3.17 -7.62 -4.77
N LEU A 359 -4.00 -7.43 -3.75
CA LEU A 359 -4.03 -6.20 -2.96
C LEU A 359 -2.77 -6.00 -2.13
N MET A 360 -2.17 -7.07 -1.61
CA MET A 360 -0.95 -6.97 -0.79
C MET A 360 0.35 -7.01 -1.61
N ALA A 361 0.33 -7.49 -2.86
CA ALA A 361 1.51 -7.67 -3.71
C ALA A 361 2.39 -6.41 -3.84
N PRO A 362 1.85 -5.18 -3.99
CA PRO A 362 2.68 -3.98 -4.06
C PRO A 362 3.50 -3.70 -2.79
N ILE A 363 3.08 -4.20 -1.63
CA ILE A 363 3.70 -3.96 -0.33
C ILE A 363 4.47 -5.19 0.15
N LEU A 364 3.78 -6.33 0.27
CA LEU A 364 4.34 -7.62 0.71
C LEU A 364 4.66 -8.49 -0.51
N SER A 365 5.58 -8.01 -1.34
CA SER A 365 5.83 -8.52 -2.69
C SER A 365 6.31 -9.98 -2.70
N PHE A 366 7.25 -10.33 -1.83
CA PHE A 366 7.81 -11.69 -1.76
C PHE A 366 6.81 -12.69 -1.18
N THR A 367 6.10 -12.27 -0.12
CA THR A 367 5.06 -13.10 0.51
C THR A 367 3.89 -13.34 -0.45
N ALA A 368 3.48 -12.32 -1.20
CA ALA A 368 2.41 -12.44 -2.17
C ALA A 368 2.78 -13.41 -3.30
N GLU A 369 4.00 -13.33 -3.81
CA GLU A 369 4.50 -14.22 -4.87
C GLU A 369 4.64 -15.67 -4.38
N GLU A 370 5.25 -15.88 -3.19
CA GLU A 370 5.35 -17.20 -2.56
C GLU A 370 3.95 -17.85 -2.40
N ALA A 371 2.98 -17.06 -1.92
CA ALA A 371 1.62 -17.54 -1.71
C ALA A 371 0.86 -17.75 -3.05
N PHE A 372 1.10 -16.90 -4.04
CA PHE A 372 0.50 -17.02 -5.36
C PHE A 372 0.96 -18.28 -6.10
N ALA A 373 2.23 -18.64 -6.00
CA ALA A 373 2.75 -19.87 -6.57
C ALA A 373 2.09 -21.13 -5.99
N VAL A 374 1.67 -21.09 -4.71
CA VAL A 374 0.90 -22.17 -4.06
C VAL A 374 -0.57 -22.11 -4.47
N PHE A 375 -1.15 -20.92 -4.53
CA PHE A 375 -2.56 -20.72 -4.86
C PHE A 375 -2.89 -21.06 -6.33
N SER A 376 -2.00 -20.72 -7.24
CA SER A 376 -2.14 -20.91 -8.68
C SER A 376 -0.94 -21.64 -9.29
N PRO A 377 -0.71 -22.91 -8.94
CA PRO A 377 0.51 -23.64 -9.31
C PRO A 377 0.70 -23.83 -10.83
N ASN A 378 -0.36 -23.69 -11.60
CA ASN A 378 -0.34 -23.80 -13.06
C ASN A 378 -0.32 -22.43 -13.78
N ALA A 379 -0.20 -21.31 -13.04
CA ALA A 379 -0.08 -20.00 -13.66
C ALA A 379 1.28 -19.88 -14.37
N SER A 380 1.28 -19.35 -15.60
CA SER A 380 2.52 -19.11 -16.36
C SER A 380 3.20 -17.80 -16.01
N GLY A 381 2.57 -16.99 -15.17
CA GLY A 381 3.01 -15.64 -14.77
C GLY A 381 3.27 -15.50 -13.28
N THR A 382 3.53 -14.30 -12.87
CA THR A 382 3.75 -13.87 -11.49
C THR A 382 2.54 -13.05 -11.01
N VAL A 383 2.33 -12.95 -9.69
CA VAL A 383 1.28 -12.10 -9.12
C VAL A 383 1.36 -10.64 -9.60
N PHE A 384 2.54 -10.18 -9.97
CA PHE A 384 2.78 -8.80 -10.43
C PHE A 384 2.26 -8.50 -11.84
N THR A 385 1.97 -9.54 -12.63
CA THR A 385 1.37 -9.40 -13.96
C THR A 385 -0.14 -9.66 -13.97
N GLU A 386 -0.70 -10.00 -12.80
CA GLU A 386 -2.12 -10.25 -12.65
C GLU A 386 -2.92 -8.94 -12.48
N LEU A 387 -4.10 -8.89 -13.06
CA LEU A 387 -5.07 -7.84 -12.78
C LEU A 387 -5.75 -8.06 -11.44
N TYR A 388 -6.31 -6.99 -10.86
CA TYR A 388 -7.13 -7.13 -9.65
C TYR A 388 -8.30 -8.08 -9.90
N HIS A 389 -8.56 -8.93 -8.90
CA HIS A 389 -9.57 -9.96 -9.01
C HIS A 389 -10.99 -9.37 -9.15
N GLU A 390 -11.73 -9.83 -10.15
CA GLU A 390 -13.14 -9.51 -10.31
C GLU A 390 -13.97 -10.33 -9.31
N LEU A 391 -14.48 -9.64 -8.31
CA LEU A 391 -15.29 -10.26 -7.26
C LEU A 391 -16.76 -10.38 -7.70
N PRO A 392 -17.44 -11.47 -7.35
CA PRO A 392 -18.86 -11.61 -7.61
C PRO A 392 -19.68 -10.47 -6.98
N VAL A 393 -20.70 -10.01 -7.68
CA VAL A 393 -21.57 -8.92 -7.23
C VAL A 393 -22.67 -9.47 -6.32
N ILE A 394 -22.71 -9.04 -5.08
CA ILE A 394 -23.77 -9.35 -4.12
C ILE A 394 -24.82 -8.22 -4.21
N ALA A 395 -26.02 -8.54 -4.66
CA ALA A 395 -27.07 -7.55 -4.96
C ALA A 395 -27.52 -6.76 -3.72
N ASP A 396 -27.64 -7.43 -2.58
CA ASP A 396 -28.11 -6.90 -1.29
C ASP A 396 -26.98 -6.62 -0.30
N LYS A 397 -25.76 -6.40 -0.80
CA LYS A 397 -24.52 -6.33 0.01
C LYS A 397 -24.60 -5.37 1.19
N ASP A 398 -25.22 -4.19 1.03
CA ASP A 398 -25.23 -3.17 2.09
C ASP A 398 -26.15 -3.61 3.24
N ALA A 399 -27.30 -4.22 2.94
CA ALA A 399 -28.18 -4.82 3.94
C ALA A 399 -27.51 -6.02 4.62
N LEU A 400 -26.84 -6.88 3.85
CA LEU A 400 -26.10 -8.04 4.35
C LEU A 400 -24.98 -7.63 5.29
N LEU A 401 -24.16 -6.63 4.91
CA LEU A 401 -23.10 -6.10 5.76
C LEU A 401 -23.67 -5.54 7.06
N ALA A 402 -24.71 -4.71 7.01
CA ALA A 402 -25.35 -4.13 8.19
C ALA A 402 -25.95 -5.21 9.13
N LYS A 403 -26.57 -6.25 8.57
CA LYS A 403 -27.08 -7.40 9.34
C LYS A 403 -25.94 -8.06 10.11
N TRP A 404 -24.85 -8.39 9.44
CA TRP A 404 -23.71 -9.06 10.08
C TRP A 404 -22.91 -8.15 11.02
N ASP A 405 -22.93 -6.84 10.87
CA ASP A 405 -22.37 -5.91 11.85
C ASP A 405 -23.16 -5.96 13.18
N THR A 406 -24.49 -6.06 13.12
CA THR A 406 -25.32 -6.28 14.30
C THR A 406 -24.98 -7.62 14.97
N ILE A 407 -24.88 -8.70 14.20
CA ILE A 407 -24.54 -10.03 14.70
C ILE A 407 -23.14 -10.02 15.35
N ARG A 408 -22.16 -9.38 14.71
CA ARG A 408 -20.79 -9.25 15.25
C ARG A 408 -20.75 -8.49 16.57
N THR A 409 -21.57 -7.46 16.71
CA THR A 409 -21.68 -6.69 17.97
C THR A 409 -22.15 -7.59 19.11
N VAL A 410 -23.22 -8.34 18.91
CA VAL A 410 -23.74 -9.27 19.93
C VAL A 410 -22.75 -10.40 20.23
N ARG A 411 -22.10 -10.96 19.17
CA ARG A 411 -21.03 -11.94 19.35
C ARG A 411 -19.92 -11.41 20.23
N GLY A 412 -19.53 -10.13 20.06
CA GLY A 412 -18.52 -9.49 20.89
C GLY A 412 -18.86 -9.53 22.39
N GLU A 413 -20.11 -9.26 22.74
CA GLU A 413 -20.57 -9.35 24.15
C GLU A 413 -20.58 -10.80 24.67
N VAL A 414 -20.96 -11.78 23.84
CA VAL A 414 -20.88 -13.20 24.20
C VAL A 414 -19.43 -13.62 24.46
N LEU A 415 -18.52 -13.27 23.56
CA LEU A 415 -17.09 -13.61 23.70
C LEU A 415 -16.45 -12.97 24.93
N LYS A 416 -16.85 -11.75 25.27
CA LYS A 416 -16.39 -11.07 26.50
C LYS A 416 -16.82 -11.87 27.76
N LYS A 417 -18.06 -12.34 27.81
CA LYS A 417 -18.56 -13.18 28.91
C LYS A 417 -17.87 -14.55 28.97
N ILE A 418 -17.57 -15.14 27.82
CA ILE A 418 -16.78 -16.37 27.74
C ILE A 418 -15.37 -16.16 28.33
N GLU A 419 -14.73 -15.02 28.03
CA GLU A 419 -13.39 -14.74 28.53
C GLU A 419 -13.37 -14.46 30.05
N GLU A 420 -14.43 -13.86 30.59
CA GLU A 420 -14.63 -13.75 32.05
C GLU A 420 -14.61 -15.15 32.71
N LEU A 421 -15.41 -16.11 32.20
CA LEU A 421 -15.45 -17.48 32.72
C LEU A 421 -14.12 -18.25 32.54
N ARG A 422 -13.38 -17.98 31.46
CA ARG A 422 -12.06 -18.56 31.24
C ARG A 422 -11.03 -18.03 32.23
N THR A 423 -11.05 -16.73 32.50
CA THR A 423 -10.16 -16.09 33.46
C THR A 423 -10.41 -16.60 34.88
N GLU A 424 -11.67 -16.87 35.23
CA GLU A 424 -12.07 -17.48 36.48
C GLU A 424 -11.78 -18.99 36.56
N GLY A 425 -11.30 -19.61 35.47
CA GLY A 425 -11.00 -21.03 35.41
C GLY A 425 -12.23 -21.95 35.37
N GLN A 426 -13.44 -21.42 35.13
CA GLN A 426 -14.68 -22.19 35.07
C GLN A 426 -14.82 -23.03 33.80
N ILE A 427 -14.28 -22.52 32.67
CA ILE A 427 -14.23 -23.19 31.37
C ILE A 427 -12.83 -23.13 30.76
N GLY A 428 -12.48 -24.14 29.95
CA GLY A 428 -11.21 -24.21 29.23
C GLY A 428 -11.30 -23.78 27.75
N SER A 429 -12.50 -23.80 27.16
CA SER A 429 -12.75 -23.42 25.77
C SER A 429 -14.13 -22.81 25.61
N SER A 430 -14.32 -22.01 24.55
CA SER A 430 -15.62 -21.40 24.24
C SER A 430 -16.72 -22.42 23.97
N LEU A 431 -16.40 -23.56 23.33
CA LEU A 431 -17.39 -24.62 23.10
C LEU A 431 -17.86 -25.34 24.39
N GLN A 432 -17.23 -25.08 25.53
CA GLN A 432 -17.73 -25.57 26.83
C GLN A 432 -18.83 -24.66 27.41
N ALA A 433 -19.15 -23.57 26.72
CA ALA A 433 -20.14 -22.60 27.18
C ALA A 433 -21.49 -22.74 26.49
N GLU A 434 -22.54 -22.34 27.19
CA GLU A 434 -23.89 -22.10 26.68
C GLU A 434 -24.23 -20.62 26.88
N ALA A 435 -24.78 -19.97 25.86
CA ALA A 435 -25.15 -18.56 25.90
C ALA A 435 -26.66 -18.38 25.98
N ALA A 436 -27.15 -17.50 26.85
CA ALA A 436 -28.49 -16.97 26.86
C ALA A 436 -28.44 -15.48 26.52
N ILE A 437 -29.15 -15.09 25.46
CA ILE A 437 -29.11 -13.75 24.88
C ILE A 437 -30.50 -13.18 24.91
N ALA A 438 -30.73 -12.13 25.71
CA ALA A 438 -31.96 -11.33 25.66
C ALA A 438 -31.65 -10.05 24.87
N ALA A 439 -32.31 -9.84 23.72
CA ALA A 439 -31.99 -8.75 22.80
C ALA A 439 -33.19 -7.81 22.57
N PRO A 440 -32.92 -6.50 22.35
CA PRO A 440 -33.96 -5.56 21.89
C PRO A 440 -34.65 -6.05 20.63
N ALA A 441 -35.90 -5.62 20.38
CA ALA A 441 -36.74 -6.13 19.31
C ALA A 441 -36.06 -6.18 17.93
N ASP A 442 -35.37 -5.10 17.52
CA ASP A 442 -34.68 -5.04 16.21
C ASP A 442 -33.49 -6.00 16.15
N THR A 443 -32.68 -6.06 17.21
CA THR A 443 -31.55 -7.00 17.31
C THR A 443 -32.05 -8.45 17.40
N TYR A 444 -33.13 -8.69 18.16
CA TYR A 444 -33.78 -9.99 18.24
C TYR A 444 -34.22 -10.49 16.86
N ALA A 445 -34.90 -9.64 16.08
CA ALA A 445 -35.34 -9.99 14.73
C ALA A 445 -34.17 -10.40 13.82
N VAL A 446 -33.06 -9.73 13.91
CA VAL A 446 -31.83 -10.07 13.16
C VAL A 446 -31.26 -11.42 13.61
N LEU A 447 -31.06 -11.62 14.91
CA LEU A 447 -30.47 -12.86 15.45
C LEU A 447 -31.38 -14.08 15.26
N ALA A 448 -32.69 -13.89 15.35
CA ALA A 448 -33.70 -14.97 15.19
C ALA A 448 -33.63 -15.61 13.79
N THR A 449 -33.19 -14.87 12.77
CA THR A 449 -32.99 -15.44 11.42
C THR A 449 -31.99 -16.59 11.41
N LEU A 450 -31.01 -16.59 12.31
CA LEU A 450 -29.96 -17.62 12.37
C LEU A 450 -30.46 -18.96 12.95
N GLY A 451 -31.57 -18.95 13.69
CA GLY A 451 -32.10 -20.16 14.36
C GLY A 451 -31.04 -20.87 15.21
N ASP A 452 -30.94 -22.18 15.07
CA ASP A 452 -29.94 -23.00 15.80
C ASP A 452 -28.49 -22.72 15.37
N GLU A 453 -28.29 -22.11 14.19
CA GLU A 453 -26.93 -21.77 13.71
C GLU A 453 -26.32 -20.61 14.51
N LEU A 454 -27.08 -19.87 15.32
CA LEU A 454 -26.58 -18.82 16.21
C LEU A 454 -25.45 -19.32 17.12
N ARG A 455 -25.52 -20.58 17.58
CA ARG A 455 -24.50 -21.20 18.43
C ARG A 455 -23.11 -21.30 17.72
N PHE A 456 -23.10 -21.52 16.41
CA PHE A 456 -21.84 -21.56 15.65
C PHE A 456 -21.22 -20.18 15.53
N VAL A 457 -22.04 -19.16 15.30
CA VAL A 457 -21.62 -17.76 15.24
C VAL A 457 -21.08 -17.28 16.59
N THR A 458 -21.72 -17.66 17.69
CA THR A 458 -21.29 -17.29 19.05
C THR A 458 -20.16 -18.18 19.59
N MET A 459 -19.77 -19.23 18.85
CA MET A 459 -18.73 -20.20 19.27
C MET A 459 -19.08 -20.91 20.59
N THR A 460 -20.37 -21.23 20.78
CA THR A 460 -20.89 -21.91 21.97
C THR A 460 -21.53 -23.24 21.60
N SER A 461 -21.71 -24.13 22.57
CA SER A 461 -22.41 -25.40 22.31
C SER A 461 -23.91 -25.24 22.21
N LYS A 462 -24.45 -24.19 22.83
CA LYS A 462 -25.89 -23.83 22.78
C LYS A 462 -26.03 -22.31 22.85
N ALA A 463 -26.96 -21.76 22.07
CA ALA A 463 -27.35 -20.36 22.16
C ALA A 463 -28.87 -20.25 22.23
N VAL A 464 -29.38 -19.66 23.29
CA VAL A 464 -30.81 -19.42 23.50
C VAL A 464 -31.06 -17.93 23.33
N LEU A 465 -31.98 -17.59 22.43
CA LEU A 465 -32.34 -16.20 22.13
C LEU A 465 -33.74 -15.89 22.64
N THR A 466 -33.88 -14.77 23.35
CA THR A 466 -35.19 -14.24 23.80
C THR A 466 -35.27 -12.75 23.49
N GLN A 467 -36.48 -12.22 23.34
CA GLN A 467 -36.67 -10.78 23.20
C GLN A 467 -36.64 -10.14 24.58
N ALA A 468 -35.83 -9.09 24.74
CA ALA A 468 -35.74 -8.36 26.00
C ALA A 468 -37.01 -7.54 26.26
N THR A 469 -37.52 -7.58 27.49
CA THR A 469 -38.71 -6.81 27.92
C THR A 469 -38.37 -5.38 28.28
N ASP A 470 -37.11 -5.11 28.67
CA ASP A 470 -36.59 -3.79 29.07
C ASP A 470 -35.88 -3.03 27.95
N GLY A 471 -35.84 -3.62 26.75
CA GLY A 471 -35.16 -3.03 25.58
C GLY A 471 -33.64 -3.05 25.62
N ASN A 472 -33.02 -3.73 26.58
CA ASN A 472 -31.55 -3.80 26.71
C ASN A 472 -31.01 -5.15 26.24
N LEU A 473 -29.78 -5.12 25.67
CA LEU A 473 -29.05 -6.36 25.38
C LEU A 473 -28.46 -6.93 26.67
N THR A 474 -28.85 -8.14 27.02
CA THR A 474 -28.29 -8.87 28.15
C THR A 474 -27.75 -10.22 27.68
N VAL A 475 -26.48 -10.52 28.05
CA VAL A 475 -25.83 -11.78 27.72
C VAL A 475 -25.41 -12.47 29.02
N THR A 476 -25.85 -13.69 29.18
CA THR A 476 -25.42 -14.60 30.25
C THR A 476 -24.75 -15.81 29.64
N VAL A 477 -23.62 -16.22 30.18
CA VAL A 477 -22.88 -17.39 29.71
C VAL A 477 -22.65 -18.32 30.89
N THR A 478 -22.93 -19.61 30.70
CA THR A 478 -22.75 -20.63 31.71
C THR A 478 -21.98 -21.82 31.16
N LYS A 479 -21.35 -22.59 32.05
CA LYS A 479 -20.69 -23.85 31.68
C LYS A 479 -21.71 -24.90 31.32
N SER A 480 -21.56 -25.54 30.15
CA SER A 480 -22.44 -26.67 29.76
C SER A 480 -22.25 -27.88 30.68
N GLN A 481 -23.35 -28.54 30.98
CA GLN A 481 -23.40 -29.80 31.74
C GLN A 481 -23.45 -31.03 30.82
N ALA A 482 -23.62 -30.83 29.51
CA ALA A 482 -23.67 -31.92 28.53
C ALA A 482 -22.30 -32.59 28.32
N LYS A 483 -22.29 -33.75 27.68
CA LYS A 483 -21.06 -34.46 27.31
C LYS A 483 -20.36 -33.81 26.11
N LYS A 484 -19.06 -33.86 26.06
CA LYS A 484 -18.22 -33.37 24.93
C LYS A 484 -18.18 -34.38 23.80
N CYS A 485 -18.54 -34.00 22.61
CA CYS A 485 -18.34 -34.81 21.40
C CYS A 485 -16.82 -34.92 21.07
N ALA A 486 -16.31 -36.13 20.88
CA ALA A 486 -14.90 -36.39 20.59
C ALA A 486 -14.45 -35.77 19.24
N ARG A 487 -15.37 -35.55 18.28
CA ARG A 487 -15.04 -35.02 16.95
C ARG A 487 -15.21 -33.51 16.81
N CYS A 488 -16.40 -32.97 17.09
CA CYS A 488 -16.65 -31.53 16.89
C CYS A 488 -16.39 -30.69 18.14
N TRP A 489 -16.15 -31.33 19.29
CA TRP A 489 -15.87 -30.73 20.60
C TRP A 489 -17.02 -29.92 21.23
N HIS A 490 -18.19 -29.88 20.59
CA HIS A 490 -19.38 -29.30 21.22
C HIS A 490 -19.85 -30.17 22.38
N TYR A 491 -20.43 -29.55 23.39
CA TYR A 491 -21.06 -30.18 24.52
C TYR A 491 -22.56 -30.26 24.22
N VAL A 492 -23.03 -31.45 23.90
CA VAL A 492 -24.39 -31.64 23.39
C VAL A 492 -25.03 -32.94 23.96
N ASP A 493 -26.33 -32.93 24.03
CA ASP A 493 -27.12 -34.14 24.36
C ASP A 493 -27.08 -35.16 23.20
N GLY A 494 -27.40 -36.40 23.50
CA GLY A 494 -27.47 -37.47 22.50
C GLY A 494 -26.13 -38.08 22.07
N ILE A 495 -25.01 -37.76 22.74
CA ILE A 495 -23.77 -38.49 22.53
C ILE A 495 -23.97 -39.93 22.99
N GLY A 496 -23.61 -40.91 22.10
CA GLY A 496 -23.84 -42.33 22.35
C GLY A 496 -25.24 -42.83 21.96
N SER A 497 -26.08 -42.01 21.30
CA SER A 497 -27.33 -42.45 20.71
C SER A 497 -27.17 -43.45 19.56
N ASP A 498 -26.03 -43.38 18.87
CA ASP A 498 -25.59 -44.37 17.90
C ASP A 498 -24.62 -45.34 18.58
N ALA A 499 -25.04 -46.60 18.72
CA ALA A 499 -24.28 -47.66 19.39
C ALA A 499 -22.96 -47.99 18.64
N ALA A 500 -22.92 -47.77 17.34
CA ALA A 500 -21.70 -47.97 16.54
C ALA A 500 -20.67 -46.83 16.76
N HIS A 501 -21.10 -45.66 17.21
CA HIS A 501 -20.30 -44.45 17.39
C HIS A 501 -20.56 -43.74 18.72
N PRO A 502 -20.30 -44.37 19.87
CA PRO A 502 -20.76 -43.92 21.19
C PRO A 502 -20.10 -42.62 21.69
N GLU A 503 -19.00 -42.18 21.08
CA GLU A 503 -18.23 -41.00 21.52
C GLU A 503 -18.56 -39.71 20.74
N ILE A 504 -19.35 -39.81 19.66
CA ILE A 504 -19.67 -38.66 18.81
C ILE A 504 -21.17 -38.33 18.84
N CYS A 505 -21.47 -37.06 18.55
CA CYS A 505 -22.86 -36.58 18.56
C CYS A 505 -23.61 -36.97 17.29
N PRO A 506 -24.99 -36.92 17.30
CA PRO A 506 -25.80 -37.25 16.14
C PRO A 506 -25.44 -36.45 14.87
N ARG A 507 -25.09 -35.15 15.02
CA ARG A 507 -24.62 -34.32 13.91
C ARG A 507 -23.37 -34.88 13.26
N CYS A 508 -22.39 -35.28 14.07
CA CYS A 508 -21.18 -35.89 13.57
C CYS A 508 -21.41 -37.25 12.90
N CYS A 509 -22.34 -38.08 13.42
CA CYS A 509 -22.76 -39.31 12.76
C CYS A 509 -23.38 -39.01 11.39
N LEU A 510 -24.29 -38.01 11.31
CA LEU A 510 -24.91 -37.60 10.07
C LEU A 510 -23.87 -37.11 9.02
N ASN A 511 -22.85 -36.34 9.45
CA ASN A 511 -21.80 -35.82 8.57
C ASN A 511 -20.81 -36.89 8.10
N LEU A 512 -20.58 -37.94 8.91
CA LEU A 512 -19.63 -38.99 8.55
C LEU A 512 -20.24 -40.14 7.75
N PHE A 513 -21.44 -40.52 8.14
CA PHE A 513 -22.07 -41.79 7.69
C PHE A 513 -23.41 -41.59 7.03
N GLY A 514 -24.01 -40.39 7.14
CA GLY A 514 -25.31 -40.05 6.58
C GLY A 514 -25.27 -39.08 5.41
N SER A 515 -26.34 -38.33 5.22
CA SER A 515 -26.53 -37.36 4.12
C SER A 515 -25.80 -36.05 4.33
N GLY A 516 -25.20 -35.82 5.49
CA GLY A 516 -24.63 -34.53 5.88
C GLY A 516 -25.66 -33.56 6.46
N GLU A 517 -25.18 -32.60 7.24
CA GLU A 517 -26.02 -31.56 7.80
C GLU A 517 -26.38 -30.48 6.78
N THR A 518 -27.53 -29.84 6.94
CA THR A 518 -27.92 -28.66 6.17
C THR A 518 -27.66 -27.41 7.00
N ARG A 519 -27.07 -26.41 6.37
CA ARG A 519 -26.87 -25.07 6.92
C ARG A 519 -27.22 -24.01 5.89
N HIS A 520 -27.59 -22.82 6.36
CA HIS A 520 -28.03 -21.71 5.53
C HIS A 520 -27.26 -20.40 5.84
N PHE A 521 -26.85 -20.22 7.08
CA PHE A 521 -26.31 -18.93 7.54
C PHE A 521 -24.83 -19.00 7.89
N ALA A 522 -24.35 -20.01 8.65
CA ALA A 522 -22.99 -20.04 9.19
C ALA A 522 -22.34 -21.43 9.26
#